data_409c99d3225f958c722a5b9e57b9208d
#
_entry.id   409c99d3225f958c722a5b9e57b9208d
#
_cell.length_a   1.000
_cell.length_b   1.000
_cell.length_c   1.000
_cell.angle_alpha   90.00
_cell.angle_beta   90.00
_cell.angle_gamma   90.00
#
_symmetry.space_group_name_H-M   'P 1'
#
loop_
_entity.id
_entity.type
_entity.pdbx_description
1 polymer ?
#
loop_
_entity_poly.entity_id
_entity_poly.type
_entity_poly.pdbx_seq_one_letter_code
_entity_poly.pdbx_strand_id
1 'polypeptide(L)'
;PEFRFYLDAPQENMVTCKATVKYGDREFSLYTTDDIAARDMNRETVVRNVIHKYSNAFNPFEQCAVIADDEEMEYEFLTEGIQALQAVGEVFISDALRRIEVRNSPKVTVGVSLSGNLLELSMTAGDISKEELIDILSRYNKKKKFYRLKNGAFVNAADSGLDTVEELRAGLQLTDKQMKQDKIEVQKYRALYLDAQLKENPVVLAVKDKSFKSLVRNMKTIEDNDFEVPESLDKVLREYQKRGFLWIKTLNYNGFGGILADDMGLGKTLQVIAFLLSEFLERRNT
;
A
#
# COMPACT_ATOMS: atom_id res chain seq x y z
N PRO A 1 33.22 -4.18 32.65
CA PRO A 1 33.51 -3.39 31.47
C PRO A 1 32.32 -2.52 31.06
N GLU A 2 32.61 -1.30 30.62
CA GLU A 2 31.66 -0.37 30.01
C GLU A 2 31.91 -0.35 28.50
N PHE A 3 30.86 -0.54 27.67
CA PHE A 3 30.98 -0.56 26.22
C PHE A 3 30.44 0.75 25.63
N ARG A 4 31.13 1.29 24.63
CA ARG A 4 30.72 2.49 23.87
C ARG A 4 30.79 2.22 22.41
N PHE A 5 29.72 2.64 21.70
CA PHE A 5 29.54 2.45 20.26
C PHE A 5 29.43 3.81 19.57
N TYR A 6 30.28 4.03 18.60
CA TYR A 6 30.27 5.24 17.76
C TYR A 6 29.79 4.85 16.39
N LEU A 7 28.58 5.29 16.04
CA LEU A 7 27.89 4.98 14.81
C LEU A 7 27.97 6.15 13.85
N ASP A 8 28.36 5.89 12.61
CA ASP A 8 28.48 6.91 11.56
C ASP A 8 28.02 6.39 10.21
N ALA A 9 27.66 7.32 9.30
CA ALA A 9 27.33 7.05 7.90
C ALA A 9 28.24 7.93 7.00
N PRO A 10 29.52 7.53 6.81
CA PRO A 10 30.49 8.36 6.12
C PRO A 10 30.23 8.49 4.62
N GLN A 11 29.48 7.58 4.03
CA GLN A 11 29.13 7.54 2.62
C GLN A 11 27.70 7.01 2.46
N GLU A 12 27.13 7.23 1.27
CA GLU A 12 25.86 6.61 0.90
C GLU A 12 26.00 5.07 0.89
N ASN A 13 24.98 4.37 1.39
CA ASN A 13 24.97 2.90 1.53
C ASN A 13 26.08 2.32 2.42
N MET A 14 26.61 3.12 3.34
CA MET A 14 27.63 2.66 4.27
C MET A 14 27.33 3.15 5.69
N VAL A 15 27.26 2.21 6.63
CA VAL A 15 27.19 2.50 8.06
C VAL A 15 28.39 1.85 8.76
N THR A 16 29.01 2.59 9.67
CA THR A 16 30.14 2.10 10.45
C THR A 16 29.83 2.06 11.93
N CYS A 17 30.34 1.06 12.62
CA CYS A 17 30.23 0.90 14.07
C CYS A 17 31.62 0.70 14.67
N LYS A 18 32.16 1.73 15.30
CA LYS A 18 33.39 1.65 16.09
C LYS A 18 33.01 1.37 17.54
N ALA A 19 33.58 0.32 18.12
CA ALA A 19 33.29 -0.10 19.46
C ALA A 19 34.54 0.01 20.37
N THR A 20 34.39 0.62 21.55
CA THR A 20 35.39 0.67 22.59
C THR A 20 34.91 -0.02 23.86
N VAL A 21 35.85 -0.50 24.66
CA VAL A 21 35.56 -1.07 25.95
C VAL A 21 36.43 -0.39 27.01
N LYS A 22 35.83 -0.05 28.13
CA LYS A 22 36.49 0.62 29.25
C LYS A 22 36.54 -0.30 30.48
N TYR A 23 37.75 -0.44 31.04
CA TYR A 23 38.02 -1.13 32.29
C TYR A 23 38.74 -0.15 33.26
N GLY A 24 38.05 0.32 34.28
CA GLY A 24 38.56 1.39 35.16
C GLY A 24 38.85 2.66 34.36
N ASP A 25 40.13 3.11 34.38
CA ASP A 25 40.55 4.33 33.67
C ASP A 25 41.10 4.07 32.27
N ARG A 26 41.13 2.81 31.80
CA ARG A 26 41.66 2.43 30.50
C ARG A 26 40.50 2.18 29.50
N GLU A 27 40.57 2.84 28.35
CA GLU A 27 39.64 2.63 27.23
C GLU A 27 40.46 2.24 25.98
N PHE A 28 39.99 1.21 25.26
CA PHE A 28 40.63 0.72 24.05
C PHE A 28 39.58 0.13 23.08
N SER A 29 40.02 -0.10 21.85
CA SER A 29 39.12 -0.71 20.86
C SER A 29 38.71 -2.12 21.28
N LEU A 30 37.45 -2.45 21.09
CA LEU A 30 36.93 -3.80 21.32
C LEU A 30 37.66 -4.86 20.43
N TYR A 31 38.26 -4.43 19.34
CA TYR A 31 38.96 -5.27 18.36
C TYR A 31 40.50 -5.27 18.55
N THR A 32 41.04 -4.61 19.56
CA THR A 32 42.49 -4.68 19.82
C THR A 32 42.92 -6.09 20.19
N THR A 33 44.10 -6.48 19.72
CA THR A 33 44.73 -7.75 20.01
C THR A 33 45.73 -7.65 21.17
N ASP A 34 45.91 -6.45 21.75
CA ASP A 34 46.83 -6.24 22.83
C ASP A 34 46.48 -7.10 24.07
N ASP A 35 47.50 -7.68 24.66
CA ASP A 35 47.37 -8.50 25.85
C ASP A 35 47.17 -7.61 27.08
N ILE A 36 45.91 -7.34 27.39
CA ILE A 36 45.50 -6.54 28.53
C ILE A 36 45.01 -7.50 29.61
N ALA A 37 45.76 -7.54 30.70
CA ALA A 37 45.42 -8.36 31.87
C ALA A 37 43.99 -8.04 32.37
N ALA A 38 43.21 -9.08 32.69
CA ALA A 38 41.88 -9.00 33.28
C ALA A 38 40.74 -8.53 32.37
N ARG A 39 40.78 -8.83 31.06
CA ARG A 39 39.63 -8.65 30.17
C ARG A 39 38.52 -9.69 30.43
N ASP A 40 37.28 -9.27 30.40
CA ASP A 40 36.13 -10.17 30.41
C ASP A 40 35.79 -10.59 28.96
N MET A 41 36.51 -11.57 28.45
CA MET A 41 36.39 -12.08 27.09
C MET A 41 35.00 -12.63 26.79
N ASN A 42 34.28 -13.12 27.80
CA ASN A 42 32.91 -13.64 27.61
C ASN A 42 31.95 -12.49 27.26
N ARG A 43 31.96 -11.41 28.06
CA ARG A 43 31.11 -10.24 27.78
C ARG A 43 31.50 -9.56 26.49
N GLU A 44 32.78 -9.41 26.19
CA GLU A 44 33.25 -8.84 24.94
C GLU A 44 32.82 -9.67 23.73
N THR A 45 32.85 -11.01 23.83
CA THR A 45 32.38 -11.91 22.77
C THR A 45 30.88 -11.74 22.52
N VAL A 46 30.07 -11.62 23.58
CA VAL A 46 28.62 -11.35 23.41
C VAL A 46 28.40 -10.04 22.66
N VAL A 47 29.12 -8.96 23.03
CA VAL A 47 29.00 -7.66 22.38
C VAL A 47 29.47 -7.71 20.92
N ARG A 48 30.59 -8.40 20.64
CA ARG A 48 31.04 -8.61 19.26
C ARG A 48 29.99 -9.35 18.41
N ASN A 49 29.35 -10.36 18.96
CA ASN A 49 28.29 -11.10 18.26
C ASN A 49 27.08 -10.20 17.94
N VAL A 50 26.70 -9.28 18.83
CA VAL A 50 25.65 -8.30 18.55
C VAL A 50 26.05 -7.41 17.37
N ILE A 51 27.30 -6.89 17.34
CA ILE A 51 27.78 -6.07 16.23
C ILE A 51 27.84 -6.88 14.92
N HIS A 52 28.38 -8.10 14.98
CA HIS A 52 28.54 -8.95 13.80
C HIS A 52 27.20 -9.38 13.18
N LYS A 53 26.16 -9.50 13.98
CA LYS A 53 24.81 -9.78 13.45
C LYS A 53 24.35 -8.73 12.43
N TYR A 54 24.77 -7.48 12.62
CA TYR A 54 24.37 -6.34 11.79
C TYR A 54 25.53 -5.74 10.99
N SER A 55 26.53 -6.54 10.62
CA SER A 55 27.66 -6.08 9.81
C SER A 55 28.09 -7.14 8.79
N ASN A 56 28.41 -6.72 7.58
CA ASN A 56 28.86 -7.60 6.50
C ASN A 56 30.35 -7.41 6.13
N ALA A 57 30.99 -6.42 6.72
CA ALA A 57 32.41 -6.16 6.52
C ALA A 57 33.09 -5.62 7.78
N PHE A 58 34.41 -5.61 7.79
CA PHE A 58 35.23 -5.05 8.84
C PHE A 58 36.36 -4.22 8.26
N ASN A 59 36.57 -3.01 8.78
CA ASN A 59 37.69 -2.15 8.42
C ASN A 59 38.81 -2.32 9.48
N PRO A 60 39.93 -3.00 9.15
CA PRO A 60 41.01 -3.27 10.10
C PRO A 60 41.82 -2.01 10.47
N PHE A 61 41.86 -0.98 9.57
CA PHE A 61 42.60 0.24 9.84
C PHE A 61 41.91 1.12 10.85
N GLU A 62 40.56 1.23 10.76
CA GLU A 62 39.74 2.01 11.68
C GLU A 62 39.22 1.16 12.85
N GLN A 63 39.44 -0.15 12.81
CA GLN A 63 38.94 -1.12 13.78
C GLN A 63 37.43 -1.01 14.00
N CYS A 64 36.66 -0.90 12.92
CA CYS A 64 35.21 -0.79 12.98
C CYS A 64 34.52 -1.85 12.13
N ALA A 65 33.35 -2.26 12.58
CA ALA A 65 32.42 -3.07 11.80
C ALA A 65 31.71 -2.15 10.76
N VAL A 66 31.43 -2.71 9.60
CA VAL A 66 30.87 -1.97 8.48
C VAL A 66 29.65 -2.70 7.92
N ILE A 67 28.62 -1.95 7.60
CA ILE A 67 27.53 -2.36 6.71
C ILE A 67 27.77 -1.62 5.39
N ALA A 68 27.98 -2.35 4.31
CA ALA A 68 28.26 -1.78 3.01
C ALA A 68 27.37 -2.42 1.95
N ASP A 69 26.72 -1.62 1.12
CA ASP A 69 25.93 -2.02 -0.04
C ASP A 69 24.84 -3.09 0.25
N ASP A 70 24.30 -3.10 1.46
CA ASP A 70 23.24 -4.01 1.90
C ASP A 70 22.10 -3.21 2.55
N GLU A 71 21.09 -2.85 1.74
CA GLU A 71 19.93 -2.09 2.21
C GLU A 71 19.11 -2.82 3.28
N GLU A 72 19.06 -4.17 3.23
CA GLU A 72 18.29 -4.96 4.19
C GLU A 72 18.96 -4.95 5.55
N MET A 73 20.27 -5.18 5.59
CA MET A 73 21.05 -5.12 6.81
C MET A 73 21.09 -3.70 7.39
N GLU A 74 21.20 -2.66 6.54
CA GLU A 74 21.14 -1.26 6.95
C GLU A 74 19.79 -0.94 7.60
N TYR A 75 18.68 -1.35 6.99
CA TYR A 75 17.34 -1.17 7.54
C TYR A 75 17.17 -1.91 8.89
N GLU A 76 17.57 -3.17 8.97
CA GLU A 76 17.52 -3.95 10.21
C GLU A 76 18.39 -3.32 11.31
N PHE A 77 19.57 -2.81 10.98
CA PHE A 77 20.43 -2.14 11.92
C PHE A 77 19.80 -0.86 12.47
N LEU A 78 19.19 -0.02 11.60
CA LEU A 78 18.53 1.20 12.02
C LEU A 78 17.29 0.96 12.87
N THR A 79 16.56 -0.12 12.65
CA THR A 79 15.29 -0.44 13.35
C THR A 79 15.53 -1.25 14.64
N GLU A 80 16.44 -2.21 14.62
CA GLU A 80 16.66 -3.16 15.70
C GLU A 80 18.09 -3.10 16.26
N GLY A 81 19.09 -2.94 15.40
CA GLY A 81 20.51 -3.02 15.76
C GLY A 81 20.94 -1.94 16.74
N ILE A 82 20.51 -0.69 16.53
CA ILE A 82 20.81 0.43 17.43
C ILE A 82 20.27 0.13 18.84
N GLN A 83 19.03 -0.37 18.94
CA GLN A 83 18.43 -0.72 20.23
C GLN A 83 19.17 -1.91 20.89
N ALA A 84 19.60 -2.89 20.10
CA ALA A 84 20.38 -4.01 20.61
C ALA A 84 21.75 -3.57 21.18
N LEU A 85 22.39 -2.56 20.55
CA LEU A 85 23.62 -1.97 21.08
C LEU A 85 23.37 -1.14 22.33
N GLN A 86 22.27 -0.37 22.38
CA GLN A 86 21.87 0.40 23.58
C GLN A 86 21.58 -0.50 24.80
N ALA A 87 21.14 -1.73 24.59
CA ALA A 87 20.92 -2.69 25.68
C ALA A 87 22.21 -3.17 26.32
N VAL A 88 23.37 -3.05 25.65
CA VAL A 88 24.66 -3.56 26.10
C VAL A 88 25.72 -2.48 26.40
N GLY A 89 25.46 -1.21 26.01
CA GLY A 89 26.38 -0.10 26.24
C GLY A 89 25.84 1.26 25.81
N GLU A 90 26.71 2.28 25.87
CA GLU A 90 26.40 3.64 25.45
C GLU A 90 26.56 3.78 23.93
N VAL A 91 25.57 4.38 23.25
CA VAL A 91 25.57 4.57 21.79
C VAL A 91 25.64 6.06 21.44
N PHE A 92 26.63 6.42 20.66
CA PHE A 92 26.84 7.76 20.11
C PHE A 92 26.59 7.71 18.60
N ILE A 93 25.66 8.54 18.11
CA ILE A 93 25.22 8.55 16.72
C ILE A 93 25.64 9.88 16.09
N SER A 94 26.33 9.81 14.94
CA SER A 94 26.74 10.99 14.18
C SER A 94 25.53 11.73 13.57
N ASP A 95 25.71 12.99 13.19
CA ASP A 95 24.69 13.75 12.50
C ASP A 95 24.41 13.19 11.11
N ALA A 96 25.39 12.55 10.47
CA ALA A 96 25.21 11.90 9.17
C ALA A 96 24.24 10.71 9.28
N LEU A 97 24.43 9.84 10.26
CA LEU A 97 23.56 8.70 10.48
C LEU A 97 22.15 9.11 10.96
N ARG A 98 22.04 10.18 11.77
CA ARG A 98 20.75 10.71 12.24
C ARG A 98 19.87 11.26 11.11
N ARG A 99 20.45 11.62 9.98
CA ARG A 99 19.71 12.12 8.79
C ARG A 99 19.03 10.99 8.00
N ILE A 100 19.44 9.73 8.23
CA ILE A 100 18.79 8.59 7.61
C ILE A 100 17.50 8.31 8.38
N GLU A 101 16.39 8.80 7.85
CA GLU A 101 15.07 8.60 8.43
C GLU A 101 14.54 7.20 8.15
N VAL A 102 13.97 6.57 9.16
CA VAL A 102 13.12 5.39 8.98
C VAL A 102 11.67 5.83 9.25
N ARG A 103 10.90 5.98 8.17
CA ARG A 103 9.49 6.37 8.24
C ARG A 103 8.61 5.16 8.53
N ASN A 104 7.59 5.38 9.32
CA ASN A 104 6.58 4.35 9.60
C ASN A 104 5.83 3.95 8.33
N SER A 105 5.11 2.84 8.40
CA SER A 105 4.23 2.37 7.35
C SER A 105 3.18 3.45 7.01
N PRO A 106 3.06 3.88 5.75
CA PRO A 106 2.14 4.94 5.36
C PRO A 106 0.70 4.46 5.47
N LYS A 107 -0.17 5.30 6.02
CA LYS A 107 -1.61 5.05 6.01
C LYS A 107 -2.18 5.48 4.66
N VAL A 108 -2.57 4.53 3.85
CA VAL A 108 -3.19 4.80 2.57
C VAL A 108 -4.65 5.20 2.76
N THR A 109 -5.04 6.31 2.12
CA THR A 109 -6.43 6.76 2.02
C THR A 109 -6.83 6.79 0.54
N VAL A 110 -7.97 6.18 0.22
CA VAL A 110 -8.55 6.21 -1.11
C VAL A 110 -9.94 6.86 -1.03
N GLY A 111 -10.07 8.03 -1.62
CA GLY A 111 -11.35 8.73 -1.78
C GLY A 111 -12.00 8.35 -3.11
N VAL A 112 -13.32 8.14 -3.09
CA VAL A 112 -14.13 7.88 -4.30
C VAL A 112 -15.38 8.72 -4.26
N SER A 113 -15.60 9.51 -5.32
CA SER A 113 -16.80 10.31 -5.52
C SER A 113 -17.37 10.14 -6.93
N LEU A 114 -18.68 10.37 -7.08
CA LEU A 114 -19.34 10.39 -8.38
C LEU A 114 -19.45 11.84 -8.86
N SER A 115 -18.88 12.14 -10.02
CA SER A 115 -18.93 13.44 -10.68
C SER A 115 -19.51 13.29 -12.09
N GLY A 116 -20.78 13.64 -12.26
CA GLY A 116 -21.48 13.42 -13.53
C GLY A 116 -21.51 11.95 -13.94
N ASN A 117 -20.88 11.63 -15.05
CA ASN A 117 -20.79 10.25 -15.59
C ASN A 117 -19.43 9.58 -15.34
N LEU A 118 -18.58 10.17 -14.52
CA LEU A 118 -17.26 9.66 -14.15
C LEU A 118 -17.16 9.48 -12.63
N LEU A 119 -16.25 8.63 -12.21
CA LEU A 119 -15.80 8.53 -10.83
C LEU A 119 -14.49 9.32 -10.68
N GLU A 120 -14.39 10.11 -9.63
CA GLU A 120 -13.16 10.77 -9.23
C GLU A 120 -12.54 9.97 -8.09
N LEU A 121 -11.29 9.51 -8.30
CA LEU A 121 -10.48 8.87 -7.28
C LEU A 121 -9.41 9.85 -6.78
N SER A 122 -9.19 9.86 -5.47
CA SER A 122 -8.03 10.47 -4.84
C SER A 122 -7.28 9.41 -4.05
N MET A 123 -5.95 9.43 -4.13
CA MET A 123 -5.09 8.49 -3.38
C MET A 123 -4.01 9.29 -2.65
N THR A 124 -3.85 9.01 -1.37
CA THR A 124 -2.77 9.57 -0.53
C THR A 124 -2.17 8.47 0.34
N ALA A 125 -0.90 8.60 0.65
CA ALA A 125 -0.16 7.62 1.44
C ALA A 125 0.59 8.32 2.60
N GLY A 126 -0.17 8.84 3.55
CA GLY A 126 0.36 9.54 4.71
C GLY A 126 1.24 10.73 4.32
N ASP A 127 2.49 10.72 4.78
CA ASP A 127 3.53 11.73 4.53
C ASP A 127 4.39 11.44 3.28
N ILE A 128 4.05 10.40 2.52
CA ILE A 128 4.74 10.05 1.26
C ILE A 128 4.16 10.91 0.13
N SER A 129 5.03 11.58 -0.61
CA SER A 129 4.64 12.34 -1.80
C SER A 129 4.16 11.41 -2.92
N LYS A 130 3.42 11.95 -3.89
CA LYS A 130 2.96 11.16 -5.04
C LYS A 130 4.11 10.63 -5.89
N GLU A 131 5.19 11.39 -6.01
CA GLU A 131 6.41 10.99 -6.71
C GLU A 131 7.09 9.81 -6.01
N GLU A 132 7.20 9.87 -4.68
CA GLU A 132 7.74 8.78 -3.87
C GLU A 132 6.85 7.54 -3.94
N LEU A 133 5.51 7.71 -3.88
CA LEU A 133 4.56 6.61 -4.03
C LEU A 133 4.70 5.91 -5.39
N ILE A 134 4.79 6.66 -6.49
CA ILE A 134 4.99 6.12 -7.82
C ILE A 134 6.33 5.38 -7.93
N ASP A 135 7.40 5.92 -7.34
CA ASP A 135 8.71 5.28 -7.30
C ASP A 135 8.65 3.94 -6.55
N ILE A 136 7.98 3.88 -5.40
CA ILE A 136 7.73 2.64 -4.66
C ILE A 136 6.94 1.64 -5.52
N LEU A 137 5.81 2.07 -6.12
CA LEU A 137 4.95 1.22 -6.92
C LEU A 137 5.63 0.69 -8.18
N SER A 138 6.56 1.44 -8.79
CA SER A 138 7.32 0.98 -9.95
C SER A 138 8.20 -0.24 -9.70
N ARG A 139 8.61 -0.46 -8.46
CA ARG A 139 9.43 -1.58 -7.99
C ARG A 139 8.77 -2.37 -6.87
N TYR A 140 7.42 -2.28 -6.81
CA TYR A 140 6.63 -2.91 -5.78
C TYR A 140 6.80 -4.44 -5.79
N ASN A 141 7.05 -4.96 -4.61
CA ASN A 141 7.08 -6.41 -4.35
C ASN A 141 6.42 -6.68 -3.00
N LYS A 142 5.36 -7.48 -3.00
CA LYS A 142 4.57 -7.83 -1.80
C LYS A 142 5.40 -8.46 -0.67
N LYS A 143 6.56 -9.07 -1.00
CA LYS A 143 7.47 -9.68 -0.02
C LYS A 143 8.45 -8.69 0.61
N LYS A 144 8.61 -7.50 0.02
CA LYS A 144 9.57 -6.50 0.49
C LYS A 144 8.98 -5.75 1.69
N LYS A 145 9.70 -5.73 2.81
CA LYS A 145 9.24 -5.12 4.07
C LYS A 145 9.47 -3.61 4.14
N PHE A 146 10.31 -3.08 3.28
CA PHE A 146 10.66 -1.66 3.24
C PHE A 146 11.05 -1.22 1.83
N TYR A 147 11.06 0.10 1.61
CA TYR A 147 11.57 0.75 0.40
C TYR A 147 12.50 1.88 0.78
N ARG A 148 13.67 1.97 0.12
CA ARG A 148 14.55 3.11 0.22
C ARG A 148 14.13 4.17 -0.79
N LEU A 149 13.93 5.39 -0.34
CA LEU A 149 13.60 6.53 -1.18
C LEU A 149 14.86 7.16 -1.78
N LYS A 150 14.70 8.00 -2.81
CA LYS A 150 15.81 8.69 -3.48
C LYS A 150 16.57 9.67 -2.57
N ASN A 151 15.95 10.14 -1.50
CA ASN A 151 16.57 10.99 -0.49
C ASN A 151 17.32 10.19 0.61
N GLY A 152 17.40 8.86 0.46
CA GLY A 152 18.05 7.94 1.41
C GLY A 152 17.19 7.47 2.56
N ALA A 153 15.98 8.03 2.76
CA ALA A 153 15.07 7.59 3.82
C ALA A 153 14.50 6.20 3.53
N PHE A 154 14.26 5.43 4.56
CA PHE A 154 13.55 4.16 4.48
C PHE A 154 12.06 4.34 4.81
N VAL A 155 11.21 3.61 4.10
CA VAL A 155 9.77 3.56 4.37
C VAL A 155 9.40 2.11 4.67
N ASN A 156 8.85 1.88 5.85
CA ASN A 156 8.29 0.57 6.19
C ASN A 156 7.06 0.28 5.32
N ALA A 157 7.01 -0.86 4.67
CA ALA A 157 5.93 -1.27 3.78
C ALA A 157 4.97 -2.29 4.41
N ALA A 158 5.22 -2.73 5.64
CA ALA A 158 4.36 -3.67 6.33
C ALA A 158 3.01 -3.02 6.66
N ASP A 159 1.92 -3.74 6.37
CA ASP A 159 0.54 -3.30 6.66
C ASP A 159 0.22 -1.86 6.18
N SER A 160 0.80 -1.47 5.04
CA SER A 160 0.71 -0.10 4.52
C SER A 160 -0.49 0.15 3.61
N GLY A 161 -1.12 -0.91 3.08
CA GLY A 161 -2.12 -0.81 2.02
C GLY A 161 -1.53 -0.48 0.63
N LEU A 162 -0.21 -0.50 0.47
CA LEU A 162 0.46 -0.30 -0.83
C LEU A 162 0.09 -1.38 -1.85
N ASP A 163 -0.16 -2.61 -1.39
CA ASP A 163 -0.68 -3.71 -2.20
C ASP A 163 -2.03 -3.35 -2.83
N THR A 164 -2.94 -2.78 -2.05
CA THR A 164 -4.24 -2.31 -2.54
C THR A 164 -4.08 -1.19 -3.58
N VAL A 165 -3.14 -0.26 -3.36
CA VAL A 165 -2.88 0.81 -4.34
C VAL A 165 -2.36 0.22 -5.65
N GLU A 166 -1.45 -0.75 -5.59
CA GLU A 166 -0.93 -1.41 -6.79
C GLU A 166 -2.01 -2.24 -7.49
N GLU A 167 -2.85 -2.95 -6.76
CA GLU A 167 -4.00 -3.67 -7.32
C GLU A 167 -5.00 -2.72 -8.00
N LEU A 168 -5.28 -1.57 -7.40
CA LEU A 168 -6.11 -0.53 -8.01
C LEU A 168 -5.45 0.07 -9.24
N ARG A 169 -4.14 0.38 -9.18
CA ARG A 169 -3.37 0.90 -10.31
C ARG A 169 -3.42 -0.06 -11.50
N ALA A 170 -3.12 -1.35 -11.27
CA ALA A 170 -3.15 -2.39 -12.29
C ALA A 170 -4.56 -2.65 -12.81
N GLY A 171 -5.56 -2.85 -11.95
CA GLY A 171 -6.93 -3.16 -12.32
C GLY A 171 -7.66 -2.02 -13.04
N LEU A 172 -7.34 -0.78 -12.74
CA LEU A 172 -7.85 0.41 -13.42
C LEU A 172 -6.96 0.85 -14.60
N GLN A 173 -5.78 0.22 -14.77
CA GLN A 173 -4.78 0.55 -15.78
C GLN A 173 -4.32 2.02 -15.70
N LEU A 174 -4.06 2.49 -14.48
CA LEU A 174 -3.66 3.86 -14.24
C LEU A 174 -2.20 4.09 -14.65
N THR A 175 -1.97 5.14 -15.41
CA THR A 175 -0.64 5.59 -15.79
C THR A 175 0.00 6.43 -14.67
N ASP A 176 1.33 6.54 -14.65
CA ASP A 176 2.05 7.39 -13.70
C ASP A 176 1.62 8.85 -13.78
N LYS A 177 1.26 9.32 -14.99
CA LYS A 177 0.72 10.67 -15.20
C LYS A 177 -0.61 10.88 -14.48
N GLN A 178 -1.50 9.88 -14.50
CA GLN A 178 -2.77 9.93 -13.77
C GLN A 178 -2.55 9.83 -12.27
N MET A 179 -1.63 8.99 -11.82
CA MET A 179 -1.29 8.85 -10.39
C MET A 179 -0.75 10.14 -9.75
N LYS A 180 -0.15 11.05 -10.54
CA LYS A 180 0.29 12.38 -10.08
C LYS A 180 -0.86 13.35 -9.86
N GLN A 181 -2.03 13.11 -10.43
CA GLN A 181 -3.19 14.00 -10.29
C GLN A 181 -3.79 13.89 -8.89
N ASP A 182 -4.39 14.97 -8.40
CA ASP A 182 -5.13 14.97 -7.13
C ASP A 182 -6.45 14.20 -7.26
N LYS A 183 -7.04 14.27 -8.45
CA LYS A 183 -8.24 13.55 -8.82
C LYS A 183 -7.99 12.78 -10.11
N ILE A 184 -8.21 11.49 -10.04
CA ILE A 184 -8.07 10.57 -11.17
C ILE A 184 -9.48 10.23 -11.65
N GLU A 185 -9.78 10.58 -12.88
CA GLU A 185 -11.06 10.25 -13.50
C GLU A 185 -11.05 8.82 -14.03
N VAL A 186 -12.05 8.04 -13.63
CA VAL A 186 -12.28 6.68 -14.13
C VAL A 186 -13.73 6.50 -14.52
N GLN A 187 -13.98 5.55 -15.41
CA GLN A 187 -15.32 5.30 -15.94
C GLN A 187 -16.26 4.77 -14.85
N LYS A 188 -17.51 5.23 -14.86
CA LYS A 188 -18.56 4.91 -13.90
C LYS A 188 -18.79 3.39 -13.73
N TYR A 189 -18.62 2.60 -14.81
CA TYR A 189 -18.79 1.15 -14.75
C TYR A 189 -17.79 0.42 -13.86
N ARG A 190 -16.70 1.10 -13.44
CA ARG A 190 -15.71 0.58 -12.48
C ARG A 190 -16.20 0.63 -11.03
N ALA A 191 -17.40 1.20 -10.77
CA ALA A 191 -17.88 1.40 -9.40
C ALA A 191 -17.94 0.13 -8.54
N LEU A 192 -18.46 -0.98 -9.11
CA LEU A 192 -18.54 -2.25 -8.38
C LEU A 192 -17.16 -2.85 -8.09
N TYR A 193 -16.23 -2.75 -9.03
CA TYR A 193 -14.85 -3.19 -8.85
C TYR A 193 -14.18 -2.41 -7.71
N LEU A 194 -14.30 -1.07 -7.73
CA LEU A 194 -13.75 -0.21 -6.68
C LEU A 194 -14.36 -0.50 -5.32
N ASP A 195 -15.69 -0.69 -5.25
CA ASP A 195 -16.36 -1.02 -4.00
C ASP A 195 -15.90 -2.36 -3.42
N ALA A 196 -15.70 -3.37 -4.25
CA ALA A 196 -15.20 -4.68 -3.86
C ALA A 196 -13.76 -4.59 -3.32
N GLN A 197 -12.84 -4.01 -4.11
CA GLN A 197 -11.44 -3.88 -3.71
C GLN A 197 -11.26 -3.11 -2.39
N LEU A 198 -11.99 -2.00 -2.21
CA LEU A 198 -11.92 -1.21 -0.99
C LEU A 198 -12.63 -1.84 0.22
N LYS A 199 -13.45 -2.87 0.03
CA LYS A 199 -14.04 -3.65 1.13
C LYS A 199 -13.17 -4.80 1.58
N GLU A 200 -12.48 -5.44 0.63
CA GLU A 200 -11.61 -6.57 0.91
C GLU A 200 -10.33 -6.17 1.65
N ASN A 201 -9.94 -4.89 1.57
CA ASN A 201 -8.70 -4.38 2.14
C ASN A 201 -8.95 -3.36 3.27
N PRO A 202 -9.19 -3.79 4.50
CA PRO A 202 -9.52 -2.91 5.63
C PRO A 202 -8.36 -2.03 6.10
N VAL A 203 -7.13 -2.29 5.67
CA VAL A 203 -5.93 -1.48 5.98
C VAL A 203 -6.02 -0.11 5.31
N VAL A 204 -6.71 -0.01 4.16
CA VAL A 204 -6.91 1.23 3.42
C VAL A 204 -8.13 1.98 3.97
N LEU A 205 -7.93 3.26 4.31
CA LEU A 205 -9.04 4.13 4.67
C LEU A 205 -9.83 4.54 3.42
N ALA A 206 -10.98 3.90 3.21
CA ALA A 206 -11.86 4.19 2.09
C ALA A 206 -12.86 5.30 2.41
N VAL A 207 -12.74 6.45 1.75
CA VAL A 207 -13.68 7.58 1.86
C VAL A 207 -14.61 7.58 0.65
N LYS A 208 -15.84 7.16 0.83
CA LYS A 208 -16.85 7.04 -0.23
C LYS A 208 -17.95 8.10 -0.04
N ASP A 209 -18.22 8.90 -1.06
CA ASP A 209 -19.28 9.88 -1.01
C ASP A 209 -20.69 9.23 -1.04
N LYS A 210 -21.72 10.04 -0.81
CA LYS A 210 -23.12 9.56 -0.77
C LYS A 210 -23.58 9.08 -2.16
N SER A 211 -23.18 9.77 -3.21
CA SER A 211 -23.57 9.47 -4.59
C SER A 211 -22.97 8.16 -5.07
N PHE A 212 -21.69 7.90 -4.78
CA PHE A 212 -21.05 6.63 -5.07
C PHE A 212 -21.70 5.47 -4.28
N LYS A 213 -21.96 5.65 -2.98
CA LYS A 213 -22.65 4.64 -2.15
C LYS A 213 -24.03 4.31 -2.71
N SER A 214 -24.79 5.32 -3.13
CA SER A 214 -26.12 5.13 -3.75
C SER A 214 -26.01 4.39 -5.08
N LEU A 215 -25.04 4.76 -5.95
CA LEU A 215 -24.78 4.07 -7.21
C LEU A 215 -24.52 2.58 -6.99
N VAL A 216 -23.59 2.25 -6.08
CA VAL A 216 -23.23 0.85 -5.77
C VAL A 216 -24.40 0.08 -5.20
N ARG A 217 -25.20 0.69 -4.32
CA ARG A 217 -26.40 0.08 -3.76
C ARG A 217 -27.42 -0.22 -4.86
N ASN A 218 -27.75 0.76 -5.66
CA ASN A 218 -28.73 0.61 -6.75
C ASN A 218 -28.32 -0.47 -7.78
N MET A 219 -27.01 -0.67 -7.95
CA MET A 219 -26.50 -1.75 -8.84
C MET A 219 -26.61 -3.14 -8.21
N LYS A 220 -26.57 -3.24 -6.87
CA LYS A 220 -26.61 -4.53 -6.15
C LYS A 220 -28.05 -4.99 -5.86
N THR A 221 -29.00 -4.05 -5.70
CA THR A 221 -30.38 -4.33 -5.35
C THR A 221 -31.29 -4.09 -6.54
N ILE A 222 -31.30 -5.05 -7.49
CA ILE A 222 -32.13 -4.98 -8.69
C ILE A 222 -33.64 -5.03 -8.33
N GLU A 223 -33.98 -5.70 -7.23
CA GLU A 223 -35.34 -5.94 -6.77
C GLU A 223 -35.96 -4.72 -6.04
N ASP A 224 -35.14 -3.77 -5.56
CA ASP A 224 -35.60 -2.59 -4.83
C ASP A 224 -35.79 -1.33 -5.71
N ASN A 225 -35.74 -1.48 -7.01
CA ASN A 225 -35.98 -0.35 -7.92
C ASN A 225 -37.48 -0.27 -8.25
N ASP A 226 -38.01 0.94 -8.22
CA ASP A 226 -39.42 1.26 -8.56
C ASP A 226 -39.77 1.10 -10.04
N PHE A 227 -39.08 0.19 -10.75
CA PHE A 227 -39.36 -0.10 -12.14
C PHE A 227 -40.47 -1.14 -12.26
N GLU A 228 -41.51 -0.80 -13.02
CA GLU A 228 -42.63 -1.69 -13.27
C GLU A 228 -42.57 -2.26 -14.69
N VAL A 229 -42.94 -3.51 -14.82
CA VAL A 229 -43.14 -4.17 -16.13
C VAL A 229 -44.35 -3.52 -16.79
N PRO A 230 -44.31 -3.17 -18.10
CA PRO A 230 -45.47 -2.65 -18.80
C PRO A 230 -46.71 -3.56 -18.63
N GLU A 231 -47.85 -3.01 -18.21
CA GLU A 231 -49.09 -3.78 -17.91
C GLU A 231 -49.48 -4.79 -19.00
N SER A 232 -49.28 -4.41 -20.28
CA SER A 232 -49.55 -5.26 -21.44
C SER A 232 -48.71 -6.52 -21.49
N LEU A 233 -47.54 -6.53 -20.84
CA LEU A 233 -46.60 -7.65 -20.85
C LEU A 233 -46.48 -8.33 -19.47
N ASP A 234 -47.08 -7.80 -18.42
CA ASP A 234 -46.94 -8.35 -17.08
C ASP A 234 -47.43 -9.79 -16.96
N LYS A 235 -48.54 -10.12 -17.63
CA LYS A 235 -49.09 -11.50 -17.67
C LYS A 235 -48.41 -12.39 -18.69
N VAL A 236 -47.61 -11.85 -19.62
CA VAL A 236 -46.92 -12.58 -20.68
C VAL A 236 -45.53 -13.00 -20.23
N LEU A 237 -44.84 -12.14 -19.49
CA LEU A 237 -43.47 -12.42 -18.99
C LEU A 237 -43.48 -13.42 -17.83
N ARG A 238 -42.58 -14.39 -17.93
CA ARG A 238 -42.29 -15.29 -16.81
C ARG A 238 -41.42 -14.56 -15.76
N GLU A 239 -41.42 -15.01 -14.51
CA GLU A 239 -40.72 -14.37 -13.40
C GLU A 239 -39.24 -14.10 -13.70
N TYR A 240 -38.50 -15.03 -14.29
CA TYR A 240 -37.11 -14.82 -14.66
C TYR A 240 -36.95 -13.76 -15.76
N GLN A 241 -37.92 -13.63 -16.67
CA GLN A 241 -37.91 -12.59 -17.72
C GLN A 241 -38.23 -11.21 -17.13
N LYS A 242 -39.10 -11.13 -16.12
CA LYS A 242 -39.31 -9.89 -15.36
C LYS A 242 -38.04 -9.45 -14.66
N ARG A 243 -37.31 -10.39 -14.01
CA ARG A 243 -35.99 -10.10 -13.41
C ARG A 243 -35.00 -9.61 -14.45
N GLY A 244 -34.92 -10.22 -15.62
CA GLY A 244 -34.07 -9.78 -16.72
C GLY A 244 -34.44 -8.37 -17.22
N PHE A 245 -35.73 -8.08 -17.35
CA PHE A 245 -36.23 -6.74 -17.66
C PHE A 245 -35.77 -5.70 -16.59
N LEU A 246 -35.99 -5.97 -15.31
CA LEU A 246 -35.58 -5.11 -14.22
C LEU A 246 -34.07 -4.87 -14.22
N TRP A 247 -33.29 -5.90 -14.50
CA TRP A 247 -31.84 -5.80 -14.64
C TRP A 247 -31.44 -4.87 -15.79
N ILE A 248 -32.05 -5.01 -16.97
CA ILE A 248 -31.79 -4.12 -18.12
C ILE A 248 -32.17 -2.68 -17.79
N LYS A 249 -33.33 -2.43 -17.16
CA LYS A 249 -33.77 -1.11 -16.71
C LYS A 249 -32.79 -0.49 -15.73
N THR A 250 -32.32 -1.26 -14.74
CA THR A 250 -31.34 -0.82 -13.76
C THR A 250 -30.02 -0.42 -14.42
N LEU A 251 -29.54 -1.20 -15.39
CA LEU A 251 -28.35 -0.86 -16.14
C LEU A 251 -28.54 0.46 -16.92
N ASN A 252 -29.64 0.57 -17.66
CA ASN A 252 -29.94 1.76 -18.46
C ASN A 252 -30.07 3.02 -17.60
N TYR A 253 -30.79 2.95 -16.48
CA TYR A 253 -30.94 4.05 -15.52
C TYR A 253 -29.60 4.54 -14.97
N ASN A 254 -28.66 3.62 -14.70
CA ASN A 254 -27.33 3.96 -14.22
C ASN A 254 -26.35 4.30 -15.37
N GLY A 255 -26.77 4.29 -16.64
CA GLY A 255 -25.93 4.59 -17.80
C GLY A 255 -24.95 3.48 -18.15
N PHE A 256 -25.30 2.22 -17.86
CA PHE A 256 -24.48 1.04 -18.21
C PHE A 256 -25.09 0.27 -19.39
N GLY A 257 -24.20 -0.40 -20.13
CA GLY A 257 -24.57 -1.46 -21.02
C GLY A 257 -24.49 -2.83 -20.33
N GLY A 258 -25.03 -3.86 -20.98
CA GLY A 258 -24.96 -5.24 -20.47
C GLY A 258 -25.07 -6.27 -21.59
N ILE A 259 -24.78 -7.52 -21.26
CA ILE A 259 -24.92 -8.69 -22.14
C ILE A 259 -25.95 -9.63 -21.51
N LEU A 260 -27.11 -9.80 -22.21
CA LEU A 260 -28.12 -10.76 -21.82
C LEU A 260 -27.73 -12.16 -22.36
N ALA A 261 -27.08 -12.96 -21.51
CA ALA A 261 -26.46 -14.24 -21.89
C ALA A 261 -27.28 -15.48 -21.45
N ASP A 262 -28.61 -15.37 -21.41
CA ASP A 262 -29.50 -16.50 -21.14
C ASP A 262 -29.35 -17.61 -22.18
N ASP A 263 -29.71 -18.85 -21.84
CA ASP A 263 -29.74 -19.98 -22.79
C ASP A 263 -30.70 -19.75 -23.97
N MET A 264 -30.47 -20.47 -25.06
CA MET A 264 -31.35 -20.41 -26.23
C MET A 264 -32.76 -20.87 -25.85
N GLY A 265 -33.77 -20.17 -26.38
CA GLY A 265 -35.19 -20.50 -26.12
C GLY A 265 -35.78 -19.83 -24.87
N LEU A 266 -35.02 -19.17 -24.02
CA LEU A 266 -35.52 -18.49 -22.81
C LEU A 266 -36.17 -17.11 -23.07
N GLY A 267 -36.35 -16.75 -24.32
CA GLY A 267 -37.11 -15.53 -24.69
C GLY A 267 -36.40 -14.22 -24.41
N LYS A 268 -35.05 -14.16 -24.65
CA LYS A 268 -34.26 -12.92 -24.59
C LYS A 268 -34.88 -11.77 -25.37
N THR A 269 -35.40 -12.06 -26.58
CA THR A 269 -36.06 -11.08 -27.45
C THR A 269 -37.25 -10.44 -26.73
N LEU A 270 -38.04 -11.23 -26.00
CA LEU A 270 -39.21 -10.71 -25.29
C LEU A 270 -38.81 -9.77 -24.15
N GLN A 271 -37.73 -10.07 -23.43
CA GLN A 271 -37.17 -9.18 -22.39
C GLN A 271 -36.69 -7.85 -22.96
N VAL A 272 -36.02 -7.89 -24.10
CA VAL A 272 -35.58 -6.65 -24.82
C VAL A 272 -36.77 -5.85 -25.34
N ILE A 273 -37.81 -6.51 -25.90
CA ILE A 273 -39.03 -5.85 -26.32
C ILE A 273 -39.74 -5.16 -25.15
N ALA A 274 -39.83 -5.82 -23.99
CA ALA A 274 -40.42 -5.25 -22.79
C ALA A 274 -39.65 -3.98 -22.34
N PHE A 275 -38.32 -4.03 -22.36
CA PHE A 275 -37.48 -2.88 -22.08
C PHE A 275 -37.72 -1.72 -23.05
N LEU A 276 -37.70 -1.97 -24.37
CA LEU A 276 -37.93 -0.94 -25.37
C LEU A 276 -39.34 -0.33 -25.27
N LEU A 277 -40.34 -1.15 -24.96
CA LEU A 277 -41.72 -0.66 -24.75
C LEU A 277 -41.78 0.27 -23.53
N SER A 278 -41.16 -0.13 -22.39
CA SER A 278 -41.09 0.71 -21.20
C SER A 278 -40.43 2.06 -21.50
N GLU A 279 -39.29 2.08 -22.17
CA GLU A 279 -38.59 3.33 -22.56
C GLU A 279 -39.45 4.21 -23.47
N PHE A 280 -40.19 3.57 -24.41
CA PHE A 280 -41.09 4.30 -25.33
C PHE A 280 -42.27 4.95 -24.55
N LEU A 281 -42.87 4.22 -23.63
CA LEU A 281 -43.99 4.73 -22.82
C LEU A 281 -43.55 5.88 -21.89
N GLU A 282 -42.39 5.76 -21.25
CA GLU A 282 -41.81 6.80 -20.38
C GLU A 282 -41.55 8.10 -21.16
N ARG A 283 -40.98 8.02 -22.37
CA ARG A 283 -40.72 9.19 -23.20
C ARG A 283 -41.99 9.87 -23.75
N ARG A 284 -43.10 9.16 -23.80
CA ARG A 284 -44.38 9.76 -24.20
C ARG A 284 -45.10 10.50 -23.08
N ASN A 285 -44.74 10.18 -21.83
CA ASN A 285 -45.32 10.78 -20.63
C ASN A 285 -44.47 11.93 -20.06
N THR A 286 -43.30 12.19 -20.67
CA THR A 286 -42.44 13.36 -20.40
C THR A 286 -42.65 14.41 -21.47
#